data_154b2fea90b74e7de9a773c671061f11
#
_entry.id   154b2fea90b74e7de9a773c671061f11
#
_cell.length_a   1.000
_cell.length_b   1.000
_cell.length_c   1.000
_cell.angle_alpha   90.00
_cell.angle_beta   90.00
_cell.angle_gamma   90.00
#
_symmetry.space_group_name_H-M   'P 1'
#
loop_
_entity.id
_entity.type
_entity.pdbx_description
1 polymer ?
#
loop_
_entity_poly.entity_id
_entity_poly.type
_entity_poly.pdbx_seq_one_letter_code
_entity_poly.pdbx_strand_id
1 'polypeptide(L)'
;LPFEKSERIVDVYIPKGVQGQKHVKTLYLHDGQMLFDSTQTWNKKEWKIDEVVSKNLARYTHDPFIVVGIHNDPPNRYAEFFPQAVADYMPESYRNLLMEKLWNGELKANAYLHWIEETLVPFVEDEFNVGKKTQDRMVMGSSMGGLISLYALCEKPKLFGGVACLSIHTPMINYGMFEEGMVDALVVPFNIYLETKLKADRKHYLYVDRGTETLDASYEPYHNLLLKTLASVGYDANNPRFLEAIVQGTGHDEGAWAARWHVPLLF
;
A
#
# COMPACT_ATOMS: atom_id res chain seq x y z
N LEU A 1 15.30 -11.55 5.36
CA LEU A 1 15.84 -10.45 6.19
C LEU A 1 15.28 -10.53 7.61
N PRO A 2 16.08 -10.22 8.64
CA PRO A 2 15.61 -10.26 10.03
C PRO A 2 14.53 -9.19 10.26
N PHE A 3 13.45 -9.58 10.94
CA PHE A 3 12.37 -8.68 11.37
C PHE A 3 11.84 -9.13 12.73
N GLU A 4 12.00 -8.31 13.77
CA GLU A 4 11.69 -8.64 15.17
C GLU A 4 12.39 -9.95 15.61
N LYS A 5 11.60 -10.97 15.96
CA LYS A 5 12.08 -12.30 16.38
C LYS A 5 12.01 -13.36 15.28
N SER A 6 11.74 -12.92 14.03
CA SER A 6 11.54 -13.80 12.87
C SER A 6 12.35 -13.32 11.67
N GLU A 7 12.16 -13.99 10.55
CA GLU A 7 12.68 -13.56 9.26
C GLU A 7 11.53 -13.16 8.35
N ARG A 8 11.74 -12.07 7.59
CA ARG A 8 10.81 -11.63 6.56
C ARG A 8 11.32 -12.04 5.18
N ILE A 9 10.48 -12.75 4.42
CA ILE A 9 10.75 -13.08 3.03
C ILE A 9 10.54 -11.84 2.17
N VAL A 10 11.46 -11.61 1.25
CA VAL A 10 11.42 -10.54 0.26
C VAL A 10 11.82 -11.11 -1.07
N ASP A 11 10.97 -10.96 -2.08
CA ASP A 11 11.27 -11.32 -3.45
C ASP A 11 11.73 -10.09 -4.22
N VAL A 12 12.78 -10.22 -5.03
CA VAL A 12 13.25 -9.13 -5.88
C VAL A 12 13.20 -9.56 -7.34
N TYR A 13 12.37 -8.89 -8.12
CA TYR A 13 12.28 -9.09 -9.55
C TYR A 13 13.07 -8.03 -10.30
N ILE A 14 14.03 -8.46 -11.12
CA ILE A 14 14.86 -7.59 -11.95
C ILE A 14 14.48 -7.83 -13.41
N PRO A 15 13.81 -6.88 -14.07
CA PRO A 15 13.43 -7.00 -15.47
C PRO A 15 14.66 -7.14 -16.38
N LYS A 16 14.51 -7.90 -17.47
CA LYS A 16 15.58 -8.03 -18.47
C LYS A 16 16.01 -6.65 -19.01
N GLY A 17 17.32 -6.41 -19.04
CA GLY A 17 17.90 -5.16 -19.52
C GLY A 17 17.99 -4.04 -18.47
N VAL A 18 17.53 -4.26 -17.25
CA VAL A 18 17.70 -3.31 -16.14
C VAL A 18 19.06 -3.48 -15.45
N GLN A 19 19.58 -4.70 -15.43
CA GLN A 19 20.87 -4.99 -14.80
C GLN A 19 22.00 -4.15 -15.40
N GLY A 20 22.73 -3.43 -14.55
CA GLY A 20 23.85 -2.56 -14.95
C GLY A 20 23.43 -1.17 -15.45
N GLN A 21 22.15 -0.85 -15.51
CA GLN A 21 21.70 0.51 -15.80
C GLN A 21 21.96 1.47 -14.64
N LYS A 22 22.01 2.77 -14.96
CA LYS A 22 22.10 3.85 -13.96
C LYS A 22 20.71 4.36 -13.63
N HIS A 23 20.56 4.92 -12.42
CA HIS A 23 19.31 5.53 -11.95
C HIS A 23 18.11 4.57 -11.94
N VAL A 24 18.35 3.32 -11.58
CA VAL A 24 17.29 2.32 -11.42
C VAL A 24 16.41 2.69 -10.24
N LYS A 25 15.11 2.80 -10.45
CA LYS A 25 14.12 3.05 -9.40
C LYS A 25 13.71 1.73 -8.71
N THR A 26 13.04 1.83 -7.56
CA THR A 26 12.54 0.67 -6.83
C THR A 26 11.05 0.81 -6.55
N LEU A 27 10.28 -0.20 -6.95
CA LEU A 27 8.87 -0.36 -6.61
C LEU A 27 8.74 -1.38 -5.50
N TYR A 28 8.39 -0.94 -4.29
CA TYR A 28 8.09 -1.80 -3.14
C TYR A 28 6.61 -2.17 -3.15
N LEU A 29 6.30 -3.46 -3.08
CA LEU A 29 4.94 -3.98 -3.09
C LEU A 29 4.68 -4.79 -1.82
N HIS A 30 3.61 -4.45 -1.13
CA HIS A 30 3.11 -5.25 -0.01
C HIS A 30 2.47 -6.55 -0.51
N ASP A 31 2.32 -7.53 0.39
CA ASP A 31 1.77 -8.86 0.08
C ASP A 31 2.58 -9.60 -1.02
N GLY A 32 3.91 -9.58 -0.89
CA GLY A 32 4.88 -10.07 -1.88
C GLY A 32 4.61 -11.47 -2.39
N GLN A 33 4.06 -12.36 -1.56
CA GLN A 33 3.68 -13.74 -1.95
C GLN A 33 2.57 -13.81 -3.01
N MET A 34 1.87 -12.69 -3.28
CA MET A 34 0.76 -12.64 -4.23
C MET A 34 1.16 -12.11 -5.62
N LEU A 35 2.44 -11.82 -5.87
CA LEU A 35 2.86 -11.00 -7.00
C LEU A 35 3.23 -11.79 -8.26
N PHE A 36 3.86 -12.98 -8.13
CA PHE A 36 4.63 -13.61 -9.20
C PHE A 36 4.22 -15.05 -9.56
N ASP A 37 3.53 -15.78 -8.69
CA ASP A 37 3.23 -17.21 -8.91
C ASP A 37 1.92 -17.61 -8.24
N SER A 38 0.86 -17.73 -9.01
CA SER A 38 -0.47 -18.13 -8.52
C SER A 38 -0.49 -19.54 -7.91
N THR A 39 0.47 -20.38 -8.21
CA THR A 39 0.53 -21.73 -7.62
C THR A 39 0.91 -21.70 -6.14
N GLN A 40 1.58 -20.63 -5.69
CA GLN A 40 2.02 -20.41 -4.31
C GLN A 40 1.01 -19.59 -3.50
N THR A 41 0.06 -18.92 -4.16
CA THR A 41 -0.92 -18.06 -3.47
C THR A 41 -2.05 -18.88 -2.86
N TRP A 42 -2.64 -18.37 -1.76
CA TRP A 42 -3.71 -19.04 -1.03
C TRP A 42 -5.01 -19.20 -1.86
N ASN A 43 -5.27 -18.27 -2.80
CA ASN A 43 -6.48 -18.25 -3.63
C ASN A 43 -6.21 -18.58 -5.12
N LYS A 44 -4.99 -19.01 -5.44
CA LYS A 44 -4.55 -19.34 -6.81
C LYS A 44 -4.67 -18.18 -7.81
N LYS A 45 -4.55 -16.96 -7.32
CA LYS A 45 -4.50 -15.73 -8.12
C LYS A 45 -3.21 -14.96 -7.81
N GLU A 46 -2.75 -14.18 -8.77
CA GLU A 46 -1.54 -13.37 -8.65
C GLU A 46 -1.69 -12.02 -9.36
N TRP A 47 -0.79 -11.08 -9.07
CA TRP A 47 -0.76 -9.77 -9.72
C TRP A 47 -0.07 -9.77 -11.10
N LYS A 48 0.59 -10.85 -11.48
CA LYS A 48 1.29 -11.00 -12.77
C LYS A 48 2.31 -9.90 -13.03
N ILE A 49 3.05 -9.53 -12.01
CA ILE A 49 3.99 -8.40 -12.09
C ILE A 49 5.06 -8.64 -13.15
N ASP A 50 5.69 -9.81 -13.15
CA ASP A 50 6.77 -10.16 -14.06
C ASP A 50 6.30 -10.30 -15.50
N GLU A 51 5.10 -10.85 -15.76
CA GLU A 51 4.56 -10.93 -17.13
C GLU A 51 4.22 -9.55 -17.69
N VAL A 52 3.59 -8.68 -16.88
CA VAL A 52 3.22 -7.34 -17.31
C VAL A 52 4.47 -6.51 -17.58
N VAL A 53 5.45 -6.54 -16.65
CA VAL A 53 6.72 -5.83 -16.82
C VAL A 53 7.51 -6.38 -18.00
N SER A 54 7.64 -7.70 -18.13
CA SER A 54 8.39 -8.30 -19.24
C SER A 54 7.84 -7.97 -20.63
N LYS A 55 6.51 -7.88 -20.74
CA LYS A 55 5.85 -7.62 -22.02
C LYS A 55 5.82 -6.14 -22.40
N ASN A 56 5.80 -5.25 -21.44
CA ASN A 56 5.40 -3.87 -21.66
C ASN A 56 6.22 -2.81 -20.91
N LEU A 57 7.39 -3.17 -20.34
CA LEU A 57 8.20 -2.26 -19.52
C LEU A 57 8.38 -0.88 -20.18
N ALA A 58 8.75 -0.86 -21.48
CA ALA A 58 8.95 0.37 -22.24
C ALA A 58 7.68 1.22 -22.45
N ARG A 59 6.48 0.66 -22.20
CA ARG A 59 5.21 1.40 -22.28
C ARG A 59 4.84 2.08 -20.97
N TYR A 60 5.32 1.55 -19.83
CA TYR A 60 4.86 1.98 -18.53
C TYR A 60 5.81 2.96 -17.85
N THR A 61 7.05 3.02 -18.24
CA THR A 61 8.01 3.97 -17.65
C THR A 61 9.18 4.23 -18.59
N HIS A 62 9.70 5.45 -18.55
CA HIS A 62 10.93 5.82 -19.21
C HIS A 62 12.16 5.48 -18.35
N ASP A 63 11.96 5.24 -17.06
CA ASP A 63 13.02 4.93 -16.11
C ASP A 63 13.05 3.43 -15.81
N PRO A 64 14.25 2.82 -15.77
CA PRO A 64 14.38 1.43 -15.36
C PRO A 64 14.00 1.27 -13.87
N PHE A 65 13.36 0.16 -13.53
CA PHE A 65 13.04 -0.14 -12.13
C PHE A 65 13.15 -1.63 -11.83
N ILE A 66 13.33 -1.94 -10.55
CA ILE A 66 13.17 -3.28 -9.98
C ILE A 66 11.93 -3.32 -9.11
N VAL A 67 11.41 -4.53 -8.87
CA VAL A 67 10.25 -4.74 -7.98
C VAL A 67 10.70 -5.52 -6.75
N VAL A 68 10.33 -5.02 -5.59
CA VAL A 68 10.62 -5.62 -4.28
C VAL A 68 9.31 -6.03 -3.63
N GLY A 69 8.98 -7.31 -3.65
CA GLY A 69 7.79 -7.89 -3.04
C GLY A 69 8.05 -8.23 -1.57
N ILE A 70 7.38 -7.55 -0.67
CA ILE A 70 7.49 -7.76 0.78
C ILE A 70 6.40 -8.72 1.20
N HIS A 71 6.75 -9.96 1.58
CA HIS A 71 5.77 -10.91 2.08
C HIS A 71 5.15 -10.41 3.39
N ASN A 72 3.85 -10.57 3.53
CA ASN A 72 3.21 -10.37 4.82
C ASN A 72 3.43 -11.57 5.74
N ASP A 73 3.17 -11.38 7.01
CA ASP A 73 3.01 -12.46 7.98
C ASP A 73 1.50 -12.68 8.20
N PRO A 74 0.88 -13.76 7.67
CA PRO A 74 -0.56 -13.89 7.66
C PRO A 74 -1.25 -13.71 9.02
N PRO A 75 -0.73 -14.25 10.14
CA PRO A 75 -1.30 -14.01 11.47
C PRO A 75 -1.24 -12.54 11.92
N ASN A 76 -0.24 -11.80 11.49
CA ASN A 76 0.03 -10.42 11.92
C ASN A 76 -0.30 -9.37 10.87
N ARG A 77 -0.79 -9.76 9.67
CA ARG A 77 -1.03 -8.83 8.57
C ARG A 77 -1.93 -7.64 8.96
N TYR A 78 -2.98 -7.88 9.73
CA TYR A 78 -3.84 -6.79 10.22
C TYR A 78 -3.11 -5.87 11.20
N ALA A 79 -2.27 -6.42 12.08
CA ALA A 79 -1.48 -5.63 13.03
C ALA A 79 -0.38 -4.81 12.34
N GLU A 80 0.23 -5.35 11.29
CA GLU A 80 1.28 -4.69 10.51
C GLU A 80 0.74 -3.63 9.55
N PHE A 81 -0.48 -3.82 9.01
CA PHE A 81 -1.01 -2.95 7.96
C PHE A 81 -2.07 -1.95 8.46
N PHE A 82 -2.51 -2.07 9.70
CA PHE A 82 -3.42 -1.10 10.29
C PHE A 82 -2.67 0.18 10.68
N PRO A 83 -3.12 1.38 10.26
CA PRO A 83 -2.49 2.66 10.62
C PRO A 83 -2.46 2.87 12.14
N GLN A 84 -1.35 2.54 12.77
CA GLN A 84 -1.24 2.40 14.24
C GLN A 84 -1.64 3.65 15.01
N ALA A 85 -1.25 4.85 14.52
CA ALA A 85 -1.58 6.11 15.18
C ALA A 85 -3.08 6.41 15.21
N VAL A 86 -3.88 5.77 14.36
CA VAL A 86 -5.35 5.92 14.37
C VAL A 86 -5.96 5.31 15.63
N ALA A 87 -5.34 4.29 16.20
CA ALA A 87 -5.82 3.65 17.42
C ALA A 87 -5.92 4.62 18.62
N ASP A 88 -5.11 5.68 18.64
CA ASP A 88 -5.13 6.70 19.70
C ASP A 88 -6.37 7.60 19.65
N TYR A 89 -7.03 7.66 18.51
CA TYR A 89 -8.26 8.44 18.29
C TYR A 89 -9.54 7.59 18.44
N MET A 90 -9.39 6.29 18.69
CA MET A 90 -10.51 5.35 18.79
C MET A 90 -11.06 5.27 20.22
N PRO A 91 -12.36 4.95 20.39
CA PRO A 91 -12.90 4.54 21.68
C PRO A 91 -12.12 3.32 22.24
N GLU A 92 -11.80 3.37 23.54
CA GLU A 92 -10.98 2.34 24.19
C GLU A 92 -11.61 0.94 24.08
N SER A 93 -12.94 0.83 24.18
CA SER A 93 -13.65 -0.45 24.04
C SER A 93 -13.40 -1.10 22.69
N TYR A 94 -13.44 -0.32 21.61
CA TYR A 94 -13.20 -0.82 20.25
C TYR A 94 -11.71 -1.16 20.03
N ARG A 95 -10.82 -0.32 20.53
CA ARG A 95 -9.38 -0.60 20.48
C ARG A 95 -9.04 -1.93 21.18
N ASN A 96 -9.58 -2.17 22.39
CA ASN A 96 -9.35 -3.40 23.14
C ASN A 96 -9.91 -4.61 22.39
N LEU A 97 -11.10 -4.50 21.81
CA LEU A 97 -11.71 -5.57 21.01
C LEU A 97 -10.88 -5.92 19.78
N LEU A 98 -10.40 -4.92 19.04
CA LEU A 98 -9.55 -5.13 17.86
C LEU A 98 -8.17 -5.66 18.26
N MET A 99 -7.63 -5.23 19.40
CA MET A 99 -6.38 -5.75 19.95
C MET A 99 -6.46 -7.27 20.16
N GLU A 100 -7.58 -7.74 20.69
CA GLU A 100 -7.81 -9.17 20.90
C GLU A 100 -8.11 -9.93 19.59
N LYS A 101 -8.96 -9.37 18.73
CA LYS A 101 -9.54 -10.12 17.61
C LYS A 101 -8.77 -10.01 16.29
N LEU A 102 -8.07 -8.90 16.05
CA LEU A 102 -7.40 -8.65 14.78
C LEU A 102 -5.91 -8.36 14.90
N TRP A 103 -5.45 -7.74 15.97
CA TRP A 103 -4.07 -7.29 16.09
C TRP A 103 -3.18 -8.23 16.88
N ASN A 104 -3.68 -9.40 17.23
CA ASN A 104 -2.92 -10.45 17.92
C ASN A 104 -2.20 -9.95 19.20
N GLY A 105 -2.85 -9.02 19.92
CA GLY A 105 -2.35 -8.41 21.14
C GLY A 105 -1.42 -7.22 20.97
N GLU A 106 -1.02 -6.86 19.73
CA GLU A 106 -0.07 -5.78 19.49
C GLU A 106 -0.22 -5.17 18.10
N LEU A 107 -0.22 -3.82 17.99
CA LEU A 107 -0.10 -3.11 16.73
C LEU A 107 1.37 -3.03 16.29
N LYS A 108 1.63 -3.33 15.03
CA LYS A 108 3.00 -3.50 14.49
C LYS A 108 3.34 -2.59 13.30
N ALA A 109 2.42 -1.72 12.87
CA ALA A 109 2.64 -0.90 11.68
C ALA A 109 3.88 0.01 11.79
N ASN A 110 4.12 0.60 12.96
CA ASN A 110 5.31 1.43 13.17
C ASN A 110 6.60 0.63 13.13
N ALA A 111 6.62 -0.56 13.73
CA ALA A 111 7.77 -1.49 13.67
C ALA A 111 8.02 -1.96 12.23
N TYR A 112 6.94 -2.28 11.49
CA TYR A 112 7.02 -2.67 10.09
C TYR A 112 7.60 -1.55 9.20
N LEU A 113 7.13 -0.31 9.32
CA LEU A 113 7.65 0.83 8.57
C LEU A 113 9.09 1.18 8.97
N HIS A 114 9.44 1.05 10.25
CA HIS A 114 10.81 1.23 10.73
C HIS A 114 11.76 0.19 10.14
N TRP A 115 11.34 -1.08 10.10
CA TRP A 115 12.11 -2.15 9.47
C TRP A 115 12.31 -1.90 7.95
N ILE A 116 11.28 -1.43 7.24
CA ILE A 116 11.43 -1.07 5.82
C ILE A 116 12.50 0.02 5.67
N GLU A 117 12.44 1.07 6.50
CA GLU A 117 13.35 2.22 6.44
C GLU A 117 14.80 1.85 6.80
N GLU A 118 15.00 1.09 7.89
CA GLU A 118 16.32 0.88 8.47
C GLU A 118 16.98 -0.43 8.03
N THR A 119 16.22 -1.37 7.49
CA THR A 119 16.75 -2.69 7.11
C THR A 119 16.54 -2.99 5.62
N LEU A 120 15.29 -2.95 5.16
CA LEU A 120 14.98 -3.39 3.81
C LEU A 120 15.51 -2.43 2.74
N VAL A 121 15.23 -1.13 2.88
CA VAL A 121 15.64 -0.14 1.88
C VAL A 121 17.17 -0.07 1.77
N PRO A 122 17.95 0.04 2.86
CA PRO A 122 19.41 0.01 2.78
C PRO A 122 19.95 -1.29 2.15
N PHE A 123 19.39 -2.44 2.50
CA PHE A 123 19.78 -3.72 1.90
C PHE A 123 19.56 -3.72 0.37
N VAL A 124 18.37 -3.29 -0.09
CA VAL A 124 18.04 -3.25 -1.52
C VAL A 124 18.95 -2.26 -2.27
N GLU A 125 19.21 -1.10 -1.69
CA GLU A 125 20.08 -0.08 -2.28
C GLU A 125 21.52 -0.53 -2.45
N ASP A 126 22.04 -1.28 -1.49
CA ASP A 126 23.43 -1.75 -1.51
C ASP A 126 23.59 -3.01 -2.38
N GLU A 127 22.63 -3.96 -2.32
CA GLU A 127 22.71 -5.22 -3.06
C GLU A 127 22.44 -5.03 -4.56
N PHE A 128 21.49 -4.16 -4.93
CA PHE A 128 21.03 -4.00 -6.31
C PHE A 128 21.48 -2.71 -7.00
N ASN A 129 22.27 -1.87 -6.31
CA ASN A 129 22.80 -0.61 -6.84
C ASN A 129 21.72 0.28 -7.46
N VAL A 130 20.61 0.46 -6.77
CA VAL A 130 19.47 1.30 -7.19
C VAL A 130 19.59 2.74 -6.67
N GLY A 131 18.68 3.61 -7.12
CA GLY A 131 18.63 5.01 -6.69
C GLY A 131 18.30 5.14 -5.20
N LYS A 132 18.97 6.09 -4.52
CA LYS A 132 18.89 6.30 -3.06
C LYS A 132 18.06 7.52 -2.65
N LYS A 133 17.47 8.24 -3.60
CA LYS A 133 16.64 9.42 -3.33
C LYS A 133 15.21 9.00 -3.03
N THR A 134 14.48 9.82 -2.29
CA THR A 134 13.05 9.65 -2.04
C THR A 134 12.27 9.42 -3.34
N GLN A 135 12.57 10.19 -4.40
CA GLN A 135 11.92 10.09 -5.71
C GLN A 135 12.25 8.81 -6.50
N ASP A 136 13.26 8.07 -6.08
CA ASP A 136 13.65 6.80 -6.71
C ASP A 136 12.86 5.61 -6.14
N ARG A 137 12.08 5.83 -5.08
CA ARG A 137 11.32 4.80 -4.38
C ARG A 137 9.83 5.06 -4.43
N MET A 138 9.08 4.03 -4.80
CA MET A 138 7.62 4.00 -4.76
C MET A 138 7.15 2.82 -3.91
N VAL A 139 6.09 3.00 -3.14
CA VAL A 139 5.41 1.91 -2.41
C VAL A 139 3.98 1.74 -2.92
N MET A 140 3.54 0.49 -3.00
CA MET A 140 2.21 0.14 -3.51
C MET A 140 1.64 -1.06 -2.75
N GLY A 141 0.34 -1.08 -2.59
CA GLY A 141 -0.39 -2.23 -2.10
C GLY A 141 -1.87 -2.15 -2.38
N SER A 142 -2.55 -3.28 -2.23
CA SER A 142 -4.01 -3.35 -2.34
C SER A 142 -4.67 -3.53 -0.98
N SER A 143 -5.93 -3.12 -0.87
CA SER A 143 -6.71 -3.34 0.35
C SER A 143 -6.02 -2.77 1.59
N MET A 144 -5.76 -3.60 2.60
CA MET A 144 -4.94 -3.24 3.78
C MET A 144 -3.51 -2.81 3.38
N GLY A 145 -2.93 -3.38 2.29
CA GLY A 145 -1.66 -2.93 1.73
C GLY A 145 -1.72 -1.48 1.22
N GLY A 146 -2.86 -1.03 0.72
CA GLY A 146 -3.10 0.38 0.39
C GLY A 146 -3.15 1.27 1.65
N LEU A 147 -3.74 0.78 2.75
CA LEU A 147 -3.76 1.53 4.02
C LEU A 147 -2.37 1.76 4.58
N ILE A 148 -1.53 0.72 4.66
CA ILE A 148 -0.16 0.87 5.15
C ILE A 148 0.70 1.71 4.20
N SER A 149 0.44 1.68 2.87
CA SER A 149 1.11 2.56 1.91
C SER A 149 0.79 4.03 2.17
N LEU A 150 -0.50 4.37 2.40
CA LEU A 150 -0.91 5.75 2.73
C LEU A 150 -0.38 6.17 4.10
N TYR A 151 -0.36 5.25 5.07
CA TYR A 151 0.21 5.49 6.40
C TYR A 151 1.72 5.76 6.32
N ALA A 152 2.44 5.06 5.44
CA ALA A 152 3.87 5.31 5.19
C ALA A 152 4.12 6.73 4.67
N LEU A 153 3.25 7.27 3.82
CA LEU A 153 3.36 8.66 3.37
C LEU A 153 3.22 9.66 4.52
N CYS A 154 2.35 9.36 5.50
CA CYS A 154 2.15 10.21 6.68
C CYS A 154 3.32 10.13 7.67
N GLU A 155 3.79 8.93 8.00
CA GLU A 155 4.77 8.73 9.07
C GLU A 155 6.22 8.75 8.57
N LYS A 156 6.46 8.45 7.28
CA LYS A 156 7.78 8.36 6.65
C LYS A 156 7.85 9.15 5.33
N PRO A 157 7.52 10.45 5.31
CA PRO A 157 7.41 11.23 4.07
C PRO A 157 8.72 11.38 3.29
N LYS A 158 9.87 11.04 3.90
CA LYS A 158 11.17 11.03 3.23
C LYS A 158 11.54 9.68 2.64
N LEU A 159 10.76 8.65 2.92
CA LEU A 159 11.08 7.29 2.50
C LEU A 159 10.68 7.03 1.04
N PHE A 160 9.46 7.42 0.65
CA PHE A 160 8.90 7.16 -0.68
C PHE A 160 8.47 8.46 -1.38
N GLY A 161 8.82 8.59 -2.66
CA GLY A 161 8.39 9.70 -3.50
C GLY A 161 7.05 9.46 -4.20
N GLY A 162 6.61 8.20 -4.27
CA GLY A 162 5.32 7.79 -4.82
C GLY A 162 4.63 6.75 -3.95
N VAL A 163 3.31 6.89 -3.84
CA VAL A 163 2.45 5.96 -3.09
C VAL A 163 1.24 5.61 -3.93
N ALA A 164 0.95 4.31 -4.05
CA ALA A 164 -0.23 3.82 -4.76
C ALA A 164 -1.06 2.88 -3.89
N CYS A 165 -2.34 3.18 -3.78
CA CYS A 165 -3.31 2.49 -2.94
C CYS A 165 -4.43 1.91 -3.82
N LEU A 166 -4.31 0.63 -4.21
CA LEU A 166 -5.30 -0.05 -5.03
C LEU A 166 -6.41 -0.61 -4.15
N SER A 167 -7.68 -0.38 -4.50
CA SER A 167 -8.83 -0.83 -3.71
C SER A 167 -8.62 -0.61 -2.21
N ILE A 168 -8.15 0.58 -1.83
CA ILE A 168 -7.76 0.90 -0.45
C ILE A 168 -8.88 0.52 0.54
N HIS A 169 -8.55 -0.28 1.55
CA HIS A 169 -9.52 -0.79 2.53
C HIS A 169 -10.01 0.29 3.50
N THR A 170 -10.72 1.27 2.97
CA THR A 170 -11.21 2.44 3.72
C THR A 170 -12.10 2.10 4.91
N PRO A 171 -12.89 1.00 4.94
CA PRO A 171 -13.61 0.59 6.14
C PRO A 171 -12.70 0.11 7.30
N MET A 172 -11.44 -0.27 7.01
CA MET A 172 -10.41 -0.70 7.94
C MET A 172 -10.68 -2.04 8.66
N ILE A 173 -11.90 -2.54 8.61
CA ILE A 173 -12.34 -3.87 9.09
C ILE A 173 -13.33 -4.47 8.12
N ASN A 174 -13.44 -5.80 8.12
CA ASN A 174 -14.42 -6.49 7.29
C ASN A 174 -15.83 -6.34 7.88
N TYR A 175 -16.79 -6.01 7.01
CA TYR A 175 -18.21 -5.95 7.37
C TYR A 175 -18.69 -7.29 7.94
N GLY A 176 -19.55 -7.22 8.94
CA GLY A 176 -20.15 -8.40 9.58
C GLY A 176 -19.26 -9.12 10.60
N MET A 177 -18.00 -8.72 10.76
CA MET A 177 -17.16 -9.25 11.84
C MET A 177 -17.42 -8.61 13.19
N PHE A 178 -18.00 -7.39 13.20
CA PHE A 178 -18.15 -6.55 14.38
C PHE A 178 -19.51 -5.87 14.41
N GLU A 179 -19.80 -5.18 15.52
CA GLU A 179 -21.05 -4.45 15.72
C GLU A 179 -21.25 -3.32 14.70
N GLU A 180 -22.52 -3.02 14.42
CA GLU A 180 -22.92 -1.87 13.63
C GLU A 180 -22.35 -0.58 14.26
N GLY A 181 -21.79 0.32 13.43
CA GLY A 181 -21.16 1.57 13.87
C GLY A 181 -19.66 1.47 14.18
N MET A 182 -19.07 0.27 14.28
CA MET A 182 -17.63 0.15 14.49
C MET A 182 -16.82 0.67 13.29
N VAL A 183 -17.33 0.49 12.06
CA VAL A 183 -16.67 1.03 10.86
C VAL A 183 -16.56 2.55 10.96
N ASP A 184 -17.62 3.25 11.34
CA ASP A 184 -17.58 4.70 11.50
C ASP A 184 -16.62 5.14 12.61
N ALA A 185 -16.55 4.36 13.69
CA ALA A 185 -15.61 4.59 14.79
C ALA A 185 -14.12 4.37 14.40
N LEU A 186 -13.85 3.83 13.23
CA LEU A 186 -12.51 3.70 12.64
C LEU A 186 -12.28 4.74 11.52
N VAL A 187 -13.25 4.86 10.64
CA VAL A 187 -13.15 5.72 9.46
C VAL A 187 -13.04 7.19 9.82
N VAL A 188 -13.81 7.66 10.82
CA VAL A 188 -13.75 9.06 11.27
C VAL A 188 -12.37 9.38 11.89
N PRO A 189 -11.84 8.62 12.85
CA PRO A 189 -10.48 8.81 13.36
C PRO A 189 -9.41 8.76 12.28
N PHE A 190 -9.53 7.86 11.30
CA PHE A 190 -8.57 7.78 10.20
C PHE A 190 -8.54 9.06 9.37
N ASN A 191 -9.70 9.61 9.03
CA ASN A 191 -9.77 10.86 8.28
C ASN A 191 -9.24 12.05 9.08
N ILE A 192 -9.53 12.15 10.38
CA ILE A 192 -8.95 13.17 11.28
C ILE A 192 -7.42 13.03 11.34
N TYR A 193 -6.92 11.81 11.45
CA TYR A 193 -5.49 11.55 11.41
C TYR A 193 -4.86 12.04 10.10
N LEU A 194 -5.46 11.74 8.94
CA LEU A 194 -4.98 12.19 7.64
C LEU A 194 -4.95 13.73 7.54
N GLU A 195 -6.00 14.41 7.96
CA GLU A 195 -6.05 15.89 7.98
C GLU A 195 -4.95 16.51 8.85
N THR A 196 -4.58 15.81 9.92
CA THR A 196 -3.55 16.28 10.85
C THR A 196 -2.12 16.06 10.32
N LYS A 197 -1.88 14.93 9.67
CA LYS A 197 -0.55 14.44 9.31
C LYS A 197 -0.18 14.66 7.85
N LEU A 198 -1.14 14.47 6.95
CA LEU A 198 -0.87 14.51 5.51
C LEU A 198 -0.98 15.95 5.01
N LYS A 199 0.03 16.38 4.24
CA LYS A 199 0.01 17.66 3.54
C LYS A 199 0.56 17.48 2.15
N ALA A 200 -0.20 17.90 1.15
CA ALA A 200 0.28 17.90 -0.22
C ALA A 200 1.42 18.92 -0.37
N ASP A 201 2.62 18.43 -0.57
CA ASP A 201 3.85 19.25 -0.67
C ASP A 201 4.35 19.39 -2.11
N ARG A 202 3.60 18.91 -3.10
CA ARG A 202 3.95 18.84 -4.52
C ARG A 202 5.27 18.07 -4.82
N LYS A 203 5.70 17.21 -3.89
CA LYS A 203 6.88 16.35 -4.07
C LYS A 203 6.50 14.89 -4.17
N HIS A 204 5.39 14.49 -3.53
CA HIS A 204 4.94 13.12 -3.49
C HIS A 204 3.80 12.88 -4.49
N TYR A 205 3.90 11.76 -5.20
CA TYR A 205 2.81 11.23 -6.02
C TYR A 205 1.90 10.36 -5.14
N LEU A 206 0.60 10.57 -5.23
CA LEU A 206 -0.40 9.76 -4.55
C LEU A 206 -1.45 9.28 -5.55
N TYR A 207 -1.58 7.96 -5.64
CA TYR A 207 -2.65 7.29 -6.38
C TYR A 207 -3.57 6.56 -5.43
N VAL A 208 -4.89 6.70 -5.61
CA VAL A 208 -5.90 5.94 -4.89
C VAL A 208 -6.96 5.43 -5.85
N ASP A 209 -7.39 4.17 -5.72
CA ASP A 209 -8.49 3.65 -6.50
C ASP A 209 -9.44 2.75 -5.72
N ARG A 210 -10.56 2.43 -6.34
CA ARG A 210 -11.45 1.32 -6.02
C ARG A 210 -12.11 0.77 -7.28
N GLY A 211 -12.53 -0.48 -7.22
CA GLY A 211 -13.48 -1.05 -8.16
C GLY A 211 -14.93 -0.65 -7.85
N THR A 212 -15.89 -1.28 -8.56
CA THR A 212 -17.32 -1.06 -8.35
C THR A 212 -18.08 -2.35 -8.07
N GLU A 213 -17.38 -3.48 -8.00
CA GLU A 213 -17.96 -4.80 -7.79
C GLU A 213 -17.43 -5.44 -6.50
N THR A 214 -18.09 -6.49 -6.04
CA THR A 214 -17.72 -7.28 -4.85
C THR A 214 -17.52 -6.41 -3.61
N LEU A 215 -16.43 -6.60 -2.86
CA LEU A 215 -16.13 -5.83 -1.65
C LEU A 215 -15.92 -4.33 -1.95
N ASP A 216 -15.33 -3.99 -3.10
CA ASP A 216 -15.09 -2.59 -3.53
C ASP A 216 -16.39 -1.79 -3.71
N ALA A 217 -17.50 -2.44 -4.07
CA ALA A 217 -18.80 -1.78 -4.16
C ALA A 217 -19.22 -1.18 -2.80
N SER A 218 -18.92 -1.85 -1.70
CA SER A 218 -19.24 -1.38 -0.36
C SER A 218 -18.34 -0.26 0.15
N TYR A 219 -17.22 0.02 -0.53
CA TYR A 219 -16.28 1.06 -0.13
C TYR A 219 -16.71 2.47 -0.53
N GLU A 220 -17.69 2.61 -1.40
CA GLU A 220 -18.06 3.90 -1.97
C GLU A 220 -18.24 5.03 -0.95
N PRO A 221 -19.04 4.90 0.12
CA PRO A 221 -19.23 6.00 1.08
C PRO A 221 -17.93 6.38 1.80
N TYR A 222 -17.09 5.41 2.13
CA TYR A 222 -15.84 5.61 2.85
C TYR A 222 -14.74 6.15 1.94
N HIS A 223 -14.70 5.68 0.70
CA HIS A 223 -13.81 6.21 -0.33
C HIS A 223 -14.14 7.68 -0.65
N ASN A 224 -15.42 8.01 -0.78
CA ASN A 224 -15.86 9.39 -0.97
C ASN A 224 -15.48 10.30 0.21
N LEU A 225 -15.52 9.80 1.45
CA LEU A 225 -15.03 10.54 2.61
C LEU A 225 -13.52 10.72 2.56
N LEU A 226 -12.77 9.66 2.23
CA LEU A 226 -11.32 9.74 2.02
C LEU A 226 -10.96 10.80 0.97
N LEU A 227 -11.65 10.85 -0.17
CA LEU A 227 -11.39 11.85 -1.22
C LEU A 227 -11.64 13.28 -0.73
N LYS A 228 -12.69 13.50 0.06
CA LYS A 228 -12.95 14.83 0.69
C LYS A 228 -11.81 15.22 1.62
N THR A 229 -11.34 14.27 2.42
CA THR A 229 -10.21 14.49 3.33
C THR A 229 -8.92 14.77 2.55
N LEU A 230 -8.62 14.00 1.51
CA LEU A 230 -7.45 14.22 0.66
C LEU A 230 -7.49 15.58 -0.02
N ALA A 231 -8.67 16.00 -0.50
CA ALA A 231 -8.85 17.33 -1.10
C ALA A 231 -8.62 18.47 -0.09
N SER A 232 -9.06 18.31 1.17
CA SER A 232 -8.87 19.32 2.22
C SER A 232 -7.39 19.56 2.55
N VAL A 233 -6.54 18.58 2.31
CA VAL A 233 -5.09 18.66 2.54
C VAL A 233 -4.29 18.91 1.25
N GLY A 234 -4.96 19.15 0.12
CA GLY A 234 -4.34 19.56 -1.14
C GLY A 234 -4.07 18.44 -2.15
N TYR A 235 -4.60 17.23 -1.92
CA TYR A 235 -4.66 16.17 -2.93
C TYR A 235 -6.04 16.21 -3.60
N ASP A 236 -6.20 17.06 -4.60
CA ASP A 236 -7.40 17.25 -5.39
C ASP A 236 -7.10 17.22 -6.90
N ALA A 237 -8.13 17.40 -7.72
CA ALA A 237 -8.01 17.36 -9.18
C ALA A 237 -7.08 18.44 -9.78
N ASN A 238 -6.70 19.46 -9.02
CA ASN A 238 -5.75 20.51 -9.42
C ASN A 238 -4.30 20.15 -9.05
N ASN A 239 -4.10 19.10 -8.29
CA ASN A 239 -2.77 18.63 -7.92
C ASN A 239 -2.25 17.66 -8.99
N PRO A 240 -1.23 18.02 -9.79
CA PRO A 240 -0.72 17.17 -10.87
C PRO A 240 0.00 15.91 -10.34
N ARG A 241 0.12 15.74 -9.03
CA ARG A 241 0.70 14.57 -8.36
C ARG A 241 -0.32 13.75 -7.58
N PHE A 242 -1.60 13.98 -7.86
CA PHE A 242 -2.69 13.19 -7.32
C PHE A 242 -3.54 12.63 -8.46
N LEU A 243 -3.78 11.33 -8.40
CA LEU A 243 -4.69 10.63 -9.31
C LEU A 243 -5.62 9.73 -8.50
N GLU A 244 -6.92 9.91 -8.73
CA GLU A 244 -7.98 9.04 -8.23
C GLU A 244 -8.63 8.31 -9.39
N ALA A 245 -8.99 7.05 -9.20
CA ALA A 245 -9.70 6.26 -10.20
C ALA A 245 -10.82 5.40 -9.60
N ILE A 246 -11.99 5.43 -10.25
CA ILE A 246 -13.08 4.47 -10.02
C ILE A 246 -13.13 3.53 -11.22
N VAL A 247 -12.72 2.27 -11.00
CA VAL A 247 -12.53 1.30 -12.08
C VAL A 247 -13.81 0.45 -12.23
N GLN A 248 -14.62 0.84 -13.21
CA GLN A 248 -15.94 0.24 -13.45
C GLN A 248 -15.85 -1.25 -13.78
N GLY A 249 -16.78 -2.05 -13.21
CA GLY A 249 -16.90 -3.47 -13.49
C GLY A 249 -15.77 -4.33 -12.92
N THR A 250 -14.96 -3.81 -12.00
CA THR A 250 -13.88 -4.58 -11.36
C THR A 250 -14.13 -4.79 -9.88
N GLY A 251 -13.73 -5.96 -9.38
CA GLY A 251 -13.88 -6.35 -7.98
C GLY A 251 -12.62 -6.23 -7.16
N HIS A 252 -12.71 -6.75 -5.93
CA HIS A 252 -11.64 -6.74 -4.92
C HIS A 252 -10.84 -8.05 -4.98
N ASP A 253 -10.01 -8.21 -5.99
CA ASP A 253 -9.16 -9.40 -6.14
C ASP A 253 -7.90 -9.14 -6.97
N GLU A 254 -6.96 -10.08 -6.90
CA GLU A 254 -5.67 -10.01 -7.57
C GLU A 254 -5.77 -9.93 -9.09
N GLY A 255 -6.79 -10.54 -9.71
CA GLY A 255 -7.02 -10.44 -11.15
C GLY A 255 -7.39 -9.02 -11.57
N ALA A 256 -8.24 -8.36 -10.77
CA ALA A 256 -8.61 -6.97 -10.97
C ALA A 256 -7.41 -6.03 -10.76
N TRP A 257 -6.56 -6.30 -9.76
CA TRP A 257 -5.34 -5.52 -9.52
C TRP A 257 -4.26 -5.79 -10.57
N ALA A 258 -4.11 -7.05 -11.02
CA ALA A 258 -3.20 -7.40 -12.13
C ALA A 258 -3.48 -6.59 -13.40
N ALA A 259 -4.74 -6.27 -13.67
CA ALA A 259 -5.13 -5.51 -14.86
C ALA A 259 -4.75 -4.01 -14.77
N ARG A 260 -4.50 -3.44 -13.57
CA ARG A 260 -4.37 -1.99 -13.38
C ARG A 260 -3.22 -1.51 -12.50
N TRP A 261 -2.46 -2.38 -11.84
CA TRP A 261 -1.36 -1.95 -10.96
C TRP A 261 -0.31 -1.09 -11.65
N HIS A 262 -0.21 -1.18 -12.98
CA HIS A 262 0.71 -0.36 -13.77
C HIS A 262 0.24 1.08 -13.98
N VAL A 263 -1.04 1.38 -13.78
CA VAL A 263 -1.62 2.73 -13.99
C VAL A 263 -0.88 3.80 -13.19
N PRO A 264 -0.62 3.64 -11.88
CA PRO A 264 0.15 4.62 -11.13
C PRO A 264 1.59 4.81 -11.59
N LEU A 265 2.16 3.91 -12.40
CA LEU A 265 3.49 4.09 -12.99
C LEU A 265 3.50 5.01 -14.21
N LEU A 266 2.33 5.28 -14.81
CA LEU A 266 2.16 6.19 -15.96
C LEU A 266 1.96 7.64 -15.52
N PHE A 267 1.70 7.83 -14.25
CA PHE A 267 1.40 9.08 -13.59
C PHE A 267 2.66 9.63 -12.88
#